data_75ff7b5e17cdc7371c9182218d32de14
#
_entry.id   75ff7b5e17cdc7371c9182218d32de14
#
_cell.length_a   1.000
_cell.length_b   1.000
_cell.length_c   1.000
_cell.angle_alpha   90.00
_cell.angle_beta   90.00
_cell.angle_gamma   90.00
#
_symmetry.space_group_name_H-M   'P 1'
#
loop_
_entity.id
_entity.type
_entity.pdbx_description
1 polymer ?
#
loop_
_entity_poly.entity_id
_entity_poly.type
_entity_poly.pdbx_seq_one_letter_code
_entity_poly.pdbx_strand_id
1 'polypeptide(L)'
;MYDVRNIGPNIRVNSKKLINLCSNDYLGIKSPKISRKQNQSSSRLIAGNDESFKILESKLAKHKSQDSALIFPTGYMANLGVISSLIQKNDHVYSD
;
A
#
# COMPACT_ATOMS: atom_id res chain seq x y z
N MET A 1 -18.90 -14.54 15.61
CA MET A 1 -17.67 -14.12 14.91
C MET A 1 -17.23 -15.27 14.03
N TYR A 2 -17.00 -15.07 12.74
CA TYR A 2 -16.59 -16.14 11.83
C TYR A 2 -15.08 -16.40 11.99
N ASP A 3 -14.69 -17.67 12.11
CA ASP A 3 -13.26 -18.07 12.07
C ASP A 3 -12.82 -18.08 10.60
N VAL A 4 -11.99 -17.11 10.21
CA VAL A 4 -11.50 -16.95 8.84
C VAL A 4 -9.99 -17.16 8.83
N ARG A 5 -9.54 -18.16 8.08
CA ARG A 5 -8.10 -18.42 7.84
C ARG A 5 -7.78 -18.27 6.37
N ASN A 6 -6.84 -17.41 6.07
CA ASN A 6 -6.38 -17.14 4.71
C ASN A 6 -5.29 -18.16 4.30
N ILE A 7 -5.48 -18.86 3.19
CA ILE A 7 -4.55 -19.86 2.67
C ILE A 7 -4.35 -19.59 1.17
N GLY A 8 -3.60 -18.52 0.84
CA GLY A 8 -3.40 -18.08 -0.55
C GLY A 8 -4.73 -17.76 -1.25
N PRO A 9 -5.00 -18.34 -2.46
CA PRO A 9 -6.23 -18.07 -3.21
C PRO A 9 -7.49 -18.70 -2.56
N ASN A 10 -7.33 -19.44 -1.48
CA ASN A 10 -8.42 -20.05 -0.75
C ASN A 10 -8.53 -19.45 0.64
N ILE A 11 -9.76 -19.42 1.15
CA ILE A 11 -10.05 -19.12 2.56
C ILE A 11 -10.81 -20.26 3.19
N ARG A 12 -10.66 -20.41 4.50
CA ARG A 12 -11.49 -21.31 5.29
C ARG A 12 -12.39 -20.49 6.19
N VAL A 13 -13.68 -20.65 6.04
CA VAL A 13 -14.70 -20.01 6.86
C VAL A 13 -15.50 -21.09 7.55
N ASN A 14 -15.50 -21.13 8.88
CA ASN A 14 -16.20 -22.16 9.67
C ASN A 14 -15.94 -23.58 9.13
N SER A 15 -14.68 -23.94 8.94
CA SER A 15 -14.22 -25.22 8.42
C SER A 15 -14.53 -25.52 6.92
N LYS A 16 -15.27 -24.67 6.23
CA LYS A 16 -15.50 -24.79 4.78
C LYS A 16 -14.38 -24.09 3.99
N LYS A 17 -13.84 -24.78 3.00
CA LYS A 17 -12.87 -24.21 2.05
C LYS A 17 -13.61 -23.48 0.94
N LEU A 18 -13.30 -22.21 0.74
CA LEU A 18 -13.91 -21.35 -0.28
C LEU A 18 -12.81 -20.70 -1.13
N ILE A 19 -13.15 -20.32 -2.35
CA ILE A 19 -12.29 -19.50 -3.21
C ILE A 19 -12.41 -18.03 -2.75
N ASN A 20 -11.28 -17.37 -2.53
CA ASN A 20 -11.27 -15.98 -2.11
C ASN A 20 -11.29 -15.04 -3.32
N LEU A 21 -12.45 -14.57 -3.71
CA LEU A 21 -12.62 -13.60 -4.79
C LEU A 21 -12.44 -12.15 -4.32
N CYS A 22 -12.31 -11.91 -3.00
CA CYS A 22 -12.14 -10.57 -2.41
C CYS A 22 -10.67 -10.25 -2.13
N SER A 23 -9.73 -11.10 -2.52
CA SER A 23 -8.31 -10.90 -2.28
C SER A 23 -7.68 -10.04 -3.37
N ASN A 24 -6.81 -9.11 -2.98
CA ASN A 24 -5.93 -8.41 -3.90
C ASN A 24 -4.66 -9.20 -4.25
N ASP A 25 -4.48 -10.38 -3.66
CA ASP A 25 -3.35 -11.28 -3.92
C ASP A 25 -3.63 -12.14 -5.19
N TYR A 26 -3.76 -11.48 -6.32
CA TYR A 26 -4.14 -12.10 -7.60
C TYR A 26 -3.18 -13.18 -8.08
N LEU A 27 -1.90 -13.04 -7.79
CA LEU A 27 -0.86 -13.96 -8.29
C LEU A 27 -0.34 -14.91 -7.22
N GLY A 28 -0.71 -14.72 -5.96
CA GLY A 28 -0.22 -15.54 -4.84
C GLY A 28 1.30 -15.47 -4.65
N ILE A 29 1.92 -14.35 -5.03
CA ILE A 29 3.37 -14.17 -4.95
C ILE A 29 3.78 -14.02 -3.50
N LYS A 30 4.58 -14.95 -3.03
CA LYS A 30 5.13 -14.89 -1.67
C LYS A 30 6.17 -13.79 -1.59
N SER A 31 6.07 -12.95 -0.57
CA SER A 31 7.11 -11.96 -0.29
C SER A 31 8.45 -12.65 -0.05
N PRO A 32 9.55 -12.17 -0.65
CA PRO A 32 10.88 -12.67 -0.33
C PRO A 32 11.17 -12.48 1.16
N LYS A 33 12.02 -13.33 1.72
CA LYS A 33 12.51 -13.14 3.08
C LYS A 33 13.32 -11.85 3.12
N ILE A 34 12.73 -10.81 3.68
CA ILE A 34 13.39 -9.51 3.84
C ILE A 34 14.13 -9.55 5.17
N SER A 35 15.46 -9.31 5.13
CA SER A 35 16.22 -8.99 6.33
C SER A 35 15.62 -7.73 6.96
N ARG A 36 15.08 -7.84 8.17
CA ARG A 36 14.56 -6.69 8.90
C ARG A 36 15.73 -5.77 9.26
N LYS A 37 15.90 -4.73 8.50
CA LYS A 37 16.67 -3.58 8.96
C LYS A 37 15.80 -2.77 9.92
N GLN A 38 16.46 -1.96 10.71
CA GLN A 38 15.91 -1.14 11.78
C GLN A 38 14.56 -0.49 11.44
N ASN A 39 13.59 -0.59 12.34
CA ASN A 39 12.32 0.10 12.21
C ASN A 39 12.53 1.61 12.36
N GLN A 40 11.74 2.40 11.66
CA GLN A 40 11.73 3.84 11.86
C GLN A 40 11.20 4.16 13.26
N SER A 41 11.90 5.05 13.94
CA SER A 41 11.54 5.48 15.30
C SER A 41 10.61 6.70 15.31
N SER A 42 10.29 7.27 14.15
CA SER A 42 9.53 8.53 14.02
C SER A 42 8.79 8.63 12.70
N SER A 43 7.82 9.56 12.59
CA SER A 43 7.17 9.90 11.34
C SER A 43 8.13 10.56 10.35
N ARG A 44 7.85 10.45 9.05
CA ARG A 44 8.66 11.06 7.98
C ARG A 44 8.87 12.55 8.15
N LEU A 45 7.84 13.28 8.65
CA LEU A 45 7.90 14.73 8.83
C LEU A 45 8.90 15.13 9.93
N ILE A 46 9.02 14.33 10.99
CA ILE A 46 9.88 14.67 12.13
C ILE A 46 11.31 14.20 11.90
N ALA A 47 11.55 12.91 11.90
CA ALA A 47 12.90 12.32 11.76
C ALA A 47 12.91 10.96 11.04
N GLY A 48 11.77 10.50 10.56
CA GLY A 48 11.62 9.16 9.96
C GLY A 48 11.77 9.14 8.43
N ASN A 49 12.24 10.22 7.79
CA ASN A 49 12.45 10.23 6.34
C ASN A 49 13.81 9.62 5.98
N ASP A 50 13.92 8.35 6.23
CA ASP A 50 15.11 7.53 5.96
C ASP A 50 15.43 7.46 4.46
N GLU A 51 16.70 7.22 4.14
CA GLU A 51 17.20 7.08 2.76
C GLU A 51 16.50 5.95 1.98
N SER A 52 16.04 4.92 2.66
CA SER A 52 15.29 3.82 2.06
C SER A 52 14.00 4.26 1.38
N PHE A 53 13.33 5.32 1.88
CA PHE A 53 12.18 5.91 1.20
C PHE A 53 12.56 6.53 -0.13
N LYS A 54 13.62 7.33 -0.17
CA LYS A 54 14.10 7.98 -1.40
C LYS A 54 14.47 6.95 -2.45
N ILE A 55 15.18 5.90 -2.05
CA ILE A 55 15.57 4.81 -2.94
C ILE A 55 14.33 4.09 -3.48
N LEU A 56 13.36 3.80 -2.64
CA LEU A 56 12.13 3.11 -3.06
C LEU A 56 11.26 4.00 -3.94
N GLU A 57 11.08 5.27 -3.60
CA GLU A 57 10.34 6.25 -4.38
C GLU A 57 10.95 6.43 -5.77
N SER A 58 12.28 6.55 -5.86
CA SER A 58 13.00 6.61 -7.14
C SER A 58 12.81 5.36 -7.99
N LYS A 59 12.87 4.18 -7.39
CA LYS A 59 12.62 2.91 -8.10
C LYS A 59 11.17 2.80 -8.60
N LEU A 60 10.20 3.23 -7.81
CA LEU A 60 8.79 3.23 -8.19
C LEU A 60 8.51 4.22 -9.31
N ALA A 61 9.05 5.43 -9.23
CA ALA A 61 8.95 6.43 -10.28
C ALA A 61 9.49 5.87 -11.61
N LYS A 62 10.71 5.32 -11.59
CA LYS A 62 11.30 4.68 -12.78
C LYS A 62 10.46 3.52 -13.31
N HIS A 63 9.96 2.65 -12.43
CA HIS A 63 9.12 1.51 -12.82
C HIS A 63 7.81 1.94 -13.48
N LYS A 64 7.24 3.06 -13.06
CA LYS A 64 6.00 3.64 -13.60
C LYS A 64 6.23 4.66 -14.70
N SER A 65 7.50 4.88 -15.12
CA SER A 65 7.87 5.91 -16.10
C SER A 65 7.33 7.29 -15.75
N GLN A 66 7.45 7.66 -14.47
CA GLN A 66 7.07 8.95 -13.92
C GLN A 66 8.31 9.69 -13.40
N ASP A 67 8.22 11.01 -13.30
CA ASP A 67 9.33 11.85 -12.83
C ASP A 67 9.61 11.64 -11.34
N SER A 68 8.56 11.40 -10.56
CA SER A 68 8.66 11.19 -9.11
C SER A 68 7.58 10.28 -8.57
N ALA A 69 7.77 9.78 -7.37
CA ALA A 69 6.79 9.02 -6.61
C ALA A 69 6.85 9.41 -5.14
N LEU A 70 5.74 9.32 -4.44
CA LEU A 70 5.63 9.51 -3.00
C LEU A 70 4.90 8.33 -2.37
N ILE A 71 5.50 7.78 -1.31
CA ILE A 71 4.95 6.62 -0.60
C ILE A 71 4.15 7.07 0.61
N PHE A 72 2.96 6.51 0.76
CA PHE A 72 2.09 6.66 1.92
C PHE A 72 1.90 5.32 2.63
N PRO A 73 1.68 5.32 3.96
CA PRO A 73 1.42 4.10 4.73
C PRO A 73 0.15 3.35 4.30
N THR A 74 -0.85 4.08 3.80
CA THR A 74 -2.12 3.52 3.32
C THR A 74 -2.64 4.26 2.11
N GLY A 75 -3.46 3.59 1.27
CA GLY A 75 -4.15 4.22 0.15
C GLY A 75 -5.11 5.34 0.61
N TYR A 76 -5.76 5.18 1.77
CA TYR A 76 -6.60 6.23 2.35
C TYR A 76 -5.81 7.51 2.60
N MET A 77 -4.63 7.42 3.21
CA MET A 77 -3.77 8.58 3.44
C MET A 77 -3.26 9.19 2.13
N ALA A 78 -2.96 8.36 1.12
CA ALA A 78 -2.58 8.84 -0.19
C ALA A 78 -3.71 9.64 -0.84
N ASN A 79 -4.93 9.12 -0.86
CA ASN A 79 -6.09 9.81 -1.41
C ASN A 79 -6.37 11.12 -0.65
N LEU A 80 -6.36 11.09 0.67
CA LEU A 80 -6.57 12.29 1.48
C LEU A 80 -5.49 13.34 1.19
N GLY A 81 -4.23 12.95 1.12
CA GLY A 81 -3.12 13.83 0.83
C GLY A 81 -3.20 14.45 -0.57
N VAL A 82 -3.50 13.65 -1.59
CA VAL A 82 -3.64 14.11 -2.98
C VAL A 82 -4.82 15.07 -3.12
N ILE A 83 -6.01 14.67 -2.65
CA ILE A 83 -7.22 15.48 -2.76
C ILE A 83 -7.06 16.82 -2.05
N SER A 84 -6.58 16.81 -0.80
CA SER A 84 -6.44 18.04 -0.01
C SER A 84 -5.36 18.98 -0.50
N SER A 85 -4.34 18.49 -1.22
CA SER A 85 -3.22 19.31 -1.68
C SER A 85 -3.37 19.83 -3.11
N LEU A 86 -4.06 19.09 -3.99
CA LEU A 86 -4.17 19.43 -5.41
C LEU A 86 -5.49 20.09 -5.78
N ILE A 87 -6.59 19.77 -5.07
CA ILE A 87 -7.92 20.25 -5.43
C ILE A 87 -8.20 21.60 -4.79
N GLN A 88 -8.68 22.55 -5.60
CA GLN A 88 -9.04 23.90 -5.22
C GLN A 88 -10.55 24.12 -5.26
N LYS A 89 -11.01 25.25 -4.74
CA LYS A 89 -12.44 25.58 -4.52
C LYS A 89 -13.33 25.41 -5.76
N ASN A 90 -12.80 25.59 -6.97
CA ASN A 90 -13.59 25.56 -8.21
C ASN A 90 -13.29 24.34 -9.07
N ASP A 91 -12.54 23.35 -8.55
CA ASP A 91 -12.24 22.13 -9.28
C ASP A 91 -13.38 21.13 -9.20
N HIS A 92 -13.55 20.35 -10.25
CA HIS A 92 -14.51 19.26 -10.32
C HIS A 92 -13.81 17.93 -10.10
N VAL A 93 -14.33 17.14 -9.17
CA VAL A 93 -13.82 15.79 -8.86
C VAL A 93 -14.84 14.78 -9.32
N TYR A 94 -14.41 13.83 -10.15
CA TYR A 94 -15.23 12.71 -10.58
C TYR A 94 -14.76 11.44 -9.85
N SER A 95 -15.70 10.70 -9.30
CA SER A 95 -15.47 9.43 -8.62
C SER A 95 -16.47 8.39 -9.11
N ASP A 96 -16.02 7.18 -9.29
CA ASP A 96 -16.83 5.98 -9.58
C ASP A 96 -17.26 5.27 -8.29
#